data_0e3d36b70dae034d81af3da889bdd7ab
#
_entry.id   0e3d36b70dae034d81af3da889bdd7ab
#
_cell.length_a   1.000
_cell.length_b   1.000
_cell.length_c   1.000
_cell.angle_alpha   90.00
_cell.angle_beta   90.00
_cell.angle_gamma   90.00
#
_symmetry.space_group_name_H-M   'P 1'
#
loop_
_entity.id
_entity.type
_entity.pdbx_description
1 polymer ?
#
loop_
_entity_poly.entity_id
_entity_poly.type
_entity_poly.pdbx_seq_one_letter_code
_entity_poly.pdbx_strand_id
1 'polypeptide(L)'
;MLQAIGLTTSAPRRGPRAAVDDLTFEARPGHVTALLGAPGSGKTAALRLMLELDPGRGVTYFRGRPMHRIPHPAREVGVLLGDVPGHPARTARGQLRMLCAAAGVPATRADELLELVGLAGLGDQRIGALSLGMDRRLALASALLGDPHTLVLDDPTEGLAPREGSWLHGLLRARAARGGTVLYSTADPKEAARSADRVVTIDGGRLVADQDGGDFSRTRLRPRVAVRTPHAARLAAVVTREARAARRSVEVVTEAGGRLAVYGSTCAEIGDMAFRHGLPVHRLADEIGDTGPTAPGNSTDSGAPGSPTDPTNPTNPTDPARPTDPDPAEPAGRDGGAGAGGPRPVTRASAPESAPPIRRRPARGPLQPLRYELRRLFGVRTTTLIMAAVLAVSVGLSALLARNAHAPLPKVLAAWPSLLPLPPAAVGAGLLGALSFGDEFRYPALAAGRGTVPRRLGLLLAKLMVSAGVAVVLALAVVLVSAETLRLVYGHDWIHVPPNSVSLAVSWVALSVGCAWAGLLAAGVFRVTTAGVAAVLAVPVLVVPLVQLVLTGPGVRPVAGLPAGLRELMWPRWPHETDRWIALAVGVVAHPVGTALALSLSVLVCAYLFTGLHGRARWRSQRAAGSSQVS
;
A
#
# COMPACT_ATOMS: atom_id res chain seq x y z
N MET A 1 6.32 -16.58 -17.49
CA MET A 1 5.23 -16.24 -18.41
C MET A 1 4.06 -15.74 -17.59
N LEU A 2 3.55 -14.59 -17.97
CA LEU A 2 2.38 -13.97 -17.41
C LEU A 2 1.39 -13.78 -18.55
N GLN A 3 0.15 -14.24 -18.40
CA GLN A 3 -0.90 -14.14 -19.41
C GLN A 3 -2.14 -13.50 -18.79
N ALA A 4 -2.60 -12.43 -19.39
CA ALA A 4 -3.85 -11.76 -19.09
C ALA A 4 -4.86 -12.13 -20.18
N ILE A 5 -6.04 -12.63 -19.82
CA ILE A 5 -7.06 -13.11 -20.78
C ILE A 5 -8.42 -12.51 -20.40
N GLY A 6 -8.98 -11.73 -21.34
CA GLY A 6 -10.33 -11.18 -21.25
C GLY A 6 -10.59 -10.30 -20.04
N LEU A 7 -9.59 -9.51 -19.61
CA LEU A 7 -9.71 -8.68 -18.42
C LEU A 7 -10.71 -7.54 -18.64
N THR A 8 -11.73 -7.48 -17.80
CA THR A 8 -12.77 -6.44 -17.87
C THR A 8 -13.14 -5.98 -16.45
N THR A 9 -13.09 -4.66 -16.21
CA THR A 9 -13.53 -4.10 -14.92
C THR A 9 -15.04 -4.18 -14.78
N SER A 10 -15.51 -4.44 -13.55
CA SER A 10 -16.95 -4.36 -13.25
C SER A 10 -17.40 -2.89 -13.34
N ALA A 11 -18.11 -2.53 -14.40
CA ALA A 11 -18.68 -1.19 -14.54
C ALA A 11 -19.73 -0.93 -13.44
N PRO A 12 -19.76 0.24 -12.82
CA PRO A 12 -20.86 0.64 -11.96
C PRO A 12 -22.16 0.71 -12.78
N ARG A 13 -23.29 0.27 -12.20
CA ARG A 13 -24.60 0.20 -12.89
C ARG A 13 -25.10 1.54 -13.47
N ARG A 14 -24.53 2.68 -13.08
CA ARG A 14 -24.79 4.05 -13.57
C ARG A 14 -23.47 4.81 -13.51
N GLY A 15 -22.61 4.71 -14.52
CA GLY A 15 -21.33 5.38 -14.50
C GLY A 15 -20.57 5.30 -15.83
N PRO A 16 -19.38 5.93 -15.93
CA PRO A 16 -18.56 5.94 -17.13
C PRO A 16 -18.18 4.52 -17.57
N ARG A 17 -17.70 4.40 -18.82
CA ARG A 17 -17.25 3.15 -19.43
C ARG A 17 -16.32 2.37 -18.49
N ALA A 18 -16.29 1.04 -18.65
CA ALA A 18 -15.33 0.18 -17.95
C ALA A 18 -13.91 0.71 -18.12
N ALA A 19 -13.15 0.81 -17.02
CA ALA A 19 -11.76 1.27 -17.07
C ALA A 19 -10.84 0.31 -17.85
N VAL A 20 -11.22 -0.97 -17.94
CA VAL A 20 -10.57 -2.02 -18.76
C VAL A 20 -11.68 -2.83 -19.40
N ASP A 21 -11.58 -3.13 -20.70
CA ASP A 21 -12.58 -3.82 -21.48
C ASP A 21 -11.92 -4.81 -22.43
N ASP A 22 -12.10 -6.11 -22.14
CA ASP A 22 -11.60 -7.27 -22.89
C ASP A 22 -10.10 -7.23 -23.22
N LEU A 23 -9.28 -6.89 -22.20
CA LEU A 23 -7.84 -6.78 -22.38
C LEU A 23 -7.18 -8.17 -22.32
N THR A 24 -6.54 -8.55 -23.42
CA THR A 24 -5.80 -9.82 -23.56
C THR A 24 -4.38 -9.54 -24.07
N PHE A 25 -3.35 -9.97 -23.33
CA PHE A 25 -1.96 -9.90 -23.71
C PHE A 25 -1.06 -10.84 -22.92
N GLU A 26 0.19 -10.97 -23.34
CA GLU A 26 1.17 -11.86 -22.73
C GLU A 26 2.50 -11.14 -22.45
N ALA A 27 3.07 -11.37 -21.25
CA ALA A 27 4.44 -10.99 -20.92
C ALA A 27 5.31 -12.25 -20.78
N ARG A 28 6.36 -12.36 -21.60
CA ARG A 28 7.21 -13.55 -21.72
C ARG A 28 8.31 -13.56 -20.67
N PRO A 29 8.76 -14.76 -20.22
CA PRO A 29 9.98 -14.86 -19.42
C PRO A 29 11.19 -14.43 -20.25
N GLY A 30 12.17 -13.85 -19.60
CA GLY A 30 13.36 -13.34 -20.27
C GLY A 30 13.21 -11.96 -20.91
N HIS A 31 12.01 -11.39 -20.88
CA HIS A 31 11.69 -10.13 -21.54
C HIS A 31 11.12 -9.11 -20.58
N VAL A 32 11.39 -7.84 -20.89
CA VAL A 32 10.76 -6.67 -20.26
C VAL A 32 9.61 -6.22 -21.16
N THR A 33 8.39 -6.27 -20.65
CA THR A 33 7.18 -5.83 -21.35
C THR A 33 6.71 -4.49 -20.77
N ALA A 34 6.52 -3.48 -21.61
CA ALA A 34 5.93 -2.20 -21.22
C ALA A 34 4.43 -2.19 -21.54
N LEU A 35 3.62 -1.79 -20.57
CA LEU A 35 2.20 -1.47 -20.75
C LEU A 35 2.08 0.04 -20.95
N LEU A 36 1.99 0.47 -22.20
CA LEU A 36 2.00 1.87 -22.62
C LEU A 36 0.59 2.42 -22.76
N GLY A 37 0.36 3.63 -22.30
CA GLY A 37 -0.90 4.36 -22.53
C GLY A 37 -0.92 5.70 -21.82
N ALA A 38 -1.78 6.61 -22.27
CA ALA A 38 -1.94 7.91 -21.67
C ALA A 38 -2.40 7.82 -20.18
N PRO A 39 -2.24 8.87 -19.38
CA PRO A 39 -2.87 8.93 -18.07
C PRO A 39 -4.37 8.67 -18.19
N GLY A 40 -4.93 7.81 -17.34
CA GLY A 40 -6.34 7.43 -17.40
C GLY A 40 -6.71 6.36 -18.43
N SER A 41 -5.79 5.85 -19.26
CA SER A 41 -6.05 4.78 -20.24
C SER A 41 -6.41 3.42 -19.66
N GLY A 42 -6.36 3.24 -18.33
CA GLY A 42 -6.71 2.00 -17.65
C GLY A 42 -5.52 1.12 -17.23
N LYS A 43 -4.24 1.58 -17.34
CA LYS A 43 -3.04 0.82 -16.97
C LYS A 43 -3.08 0.28 -15.55
N THR A 44 -3.22 1.17 -14.57
CA THR A 44 -3.31 0.80 -13.14
C THR A 44 -4.49 -0.12 -12.85
N ALA A 45 -5.65 0.12 -13.50
CA ALA A 45 -6.81 -0.75 -13.35
C ALA A 45 -6.55 -2.15 -13.92
N ALA A 46 -5.87 -2.26 -15.06
CA ALA A 46 -5.44 -3.54 -15.64
C ALA A 46 -4.50 -4.29 -14.69
N LEU A 47 -3.46 -3.63 -14.16
CA LEU A 47 -2.54 -4.24 -13.21
C LEU A 47 -3.25 -4.71 -11.93
N ARG A 48 -4.21 -3.92 -11.40
CA ARG A 48 -5.00 -4.29 -10.22
C ARG A 48 -5.91 -5.49 -10.47
N LEU A 49 -6.54 -5.56 -11.66
CA LEU A 49 -7.31 -6.75 -12.10
C LEU A 49 -6.43 -7.98 -12.21
N MET A 50 -5.25 -7.85 -12.85
CA MET A 50 -4.29 -8.95 -13.00
C MET A 50 -3.86 -9.53 -11.67
N LEU A 51 -3.70 -8.69 -10.66
CA LEU A 51 -3.32 -9.06 -9.29
C LEU A 51 -4.52 -9.50 -8.42
N GLU A 52 -5.71 -9.61 -8.99
CA GLU A 52 -6.95 -9.95 -8.29
C GLU A 52 -7.25 -9.01 -7.09
N LEU A 53 -6.80 -7.73 -7.16
CA LEU A 53 -7.04 -6.72 -6.14
C LEU A 53 -8.42 -6.07 -6.31
N ASP A 54 -8.84 -5.85 -7.55
CA ASP A 54 -10.15 -5.31 -7.89
C ASP A 54 -11.07 -6.39 -8.47
N PRO A 55 -12.39 -6.27 -8.27
CA PRO A 55 -13.35 -7.20 -8.85
C PRO A 55 -13.51 -6.94 -10.35
N GLY A 56 -13.52 -8.02 -11.14
CA GLY A 56 -13.69 -7.94 -12.59
C GLY A 56 -13.93 -9.31 -13.21
N ARG A 57 -13.91 -9.37 -14.54
CA ARG A 57 -13.97 -10.59 -15.35
C ARG A 57 -12.60 -10.88 -15.95
N GLY A 58 -12.44 -12.07 -16.50
CA GLY A 58 -11.18 -12.54 -17.06
C GLY A 58 -10.30 -13.24 -16.03
N VAL A 59 -9.13 -13.70 -16.49
CA VAL A 59 -8.18 -14.44 -15.65
C VAL A 59 -6.76 -14.05 -15.99
N THR A 60 -5.89 -14.00 -14.97
CA THR A 60 -4.45 -13.84 -15.15
C THR A 60 -3.71 -15.07 -14.64
N TYR A 61 -2.84 -15.60 -15.46
CA TYR A 61 -1.97 -16.72 -15.12
C TYR A 61 -0.54 -16.24 -14.89
N PHE A 62 0.00 -16.57 -13.72
CA PHE A 62 1.41 -16.41 -13.36
C PHE A 62 2.06 -17.78 -13.40
N ARG A 63 2.90 -18.06 -14.42
CA ARG A 63 3.49 -19.38 -14.65
C ARG A 63 2.43 -20.51 -14.70
N GLY A 64 1.33 -20.26 -15.39
CA GLY A 64 0.22 -21.22 -15.55
C GLY A 64 -0.72 -21.34 -14.33
N ARG A 65 -0.54 -20.53 -13.29
CA ARG A 65 -1.41 -20.55 -12.10
C ARG A 65 -2.05 -19.18 -11.87
N PRO A 66 -3.34 -19.10 -11.60
CA PRO A 66 -3.99 -17.85 -11.21
C PRO A 66 -3.51 -17.43 -9.81
N MET A 67 -3.52 -16.11 -9.51
CA MET A 67 -2.97 -15.53 -8.29
C MET A 67 -3.48 -16.20 -7.01
N HIS A 68 -4.79 -16.49 -6.94
CA HIS A 68 -5.41 -17.13 -5.77
C HIS A 68 -4.98 -18.58 -5.53
N ARG A 69 -4.36 -19.26 -6.50
CA ARG A 69 -3.80 -20.61 -6.37
C ARG A 69 -2.31 -20.63 -6.06
N ILE A 70 -1.65 -19.47 -6.04
CA ILE A 70 -0.24 -19.36 -5.66
C ILE A 70 -0.14 -19.41 -4.12
N PRO A 71 0.59 -20.39 -3.54
CA PRO A 71 0.69 -20.54 -2.08
C PRO A 71 1.34 -19.35 -1.39
N HIS A 72 2.35 -18.77 -2.03
CA HIS A 72 3.16 -17.67 -1.49
C HIS A 72 3.33 -16.55 -2.55
N PRO A 73 2.27 -15.75 -2.82
CA PRO A 73 2.30 -14.77 -3.91
C PRO A 73 3.46 -13.79 -3.83
N ALA A 74 3.81 -13.28 -2.65
CA ALA A 74 4.91 -12.32 -2.47
C ALA A 74 6.30 -12.89 -2.78
N ARG A 75 6.44 -14.21 -2.90
CA ARG A 75 7.70 -14.85 -3.31
C ARG A 75 7.73 -15.14 -4.81
N GLU A 76 6.60 -15.17 -5.47
CA GLU A 76 6.51 -15.48 -6.90
C GLU A 76 6.25 -14.23 -7.72
N VAL A 77 5.52 -13.26 -7.16
CA VAL A 77 5.14 -12.01 -7.83
C VAL A 77 5.52 -10.82 -6.96
N GLY A 78 6.44 -10.01 -7.45
CA GLY A 78 6.80 -8.71 -6.86
C GLY A 78 5.92 -7.63 -7.45
N VAL A 79 5.35 -6.80 -6.61
CA VAL A 79 4.36 -5.81 -6.99
C VAL A 79 4.77 -4.43 -6.50
N LEU A 80 4.76 -3.45 -7.41
CA LEU A 80 4.83 -2.03 -7.11
C LEU A 80 3.62 -1.38 -7.75
N LEU A 81 2.69 -0.89 -6.94
CA LEU A 81 1.55 -0.09 -7.38
C LEU A 81 1.73 1.33 -6.84
N GLY A 82 1.43 2.33 -7.67
CA GLY A 82 1.80 3.71 -7.49
C GLY A 82 1.48 4.33 -6.12
N ASP A 83 0.26 4.15 -5.63
CA ASP A 83 -0.27 4.87 -4.47
C ASP A 83 -0.42 3.99 -3.24
N VAL A 84 0.64 3.25 -2.87
CA VAL A 84 0.56 2.41 -1.68
C VAL A 84 1.50 2.93 -0.59
N PRO A 85 1.13 4.03 0.09
CA PRO A 85 1.99 4.62 1.10
C PRO A 85 2.15 3.67 2.29
N GLY A 86 3.41 3.51 2.71
CA GLY A 86 3.72 2.92 4.00
C GLY A 86 3.25 3.82 5.15
N HIS A 87 3.24 3.31 6.38
CA HIS A 87 2.90 4.14 7.53
C HIS A 87 3.98 5.23 7.73
N PRO A 88 3.65 6.54 7.68
CA PRO A 88 4.65 7.62 7.63
C PRO A 88 5.58 7.66 8.86
N ALA A 89 5.11 7.23 10.02
CA ALA A 89 5.92 7.19 11.25
C ALA A 89 6.86 5.98 11.34
N ARG A 90 6.79 5.02 10.41
CA ARG A 90 7.66 3.84 10.37
C ARG A 90 8.97 4.17 9.66
N THR A 91 10.07 3.52 10.08
CA THR A 91 11.35 3.64 9.36
C THR A 91 11.37 2.76 8.12
N ALA A 92 12.16 3.14 7.10
CA ALA A 92 12.32 2.36 5.87
C ALA A 92 12.77 0.92 6.16
N ARG A 93 13.77 0.74 7.03
CA ARG A 93 14.25 -0.57 7.51
C ARG A 93 13.18 -1.34 8.26
N GLY A 94 12.43 -0.66 9.13
CA GLY A 94 11.33 -1.25 9.90
C GLY A 94 10.22 -1.77 8.98
N GLN A 95 9.90 -1.05 7.92
CA GLN A 95 8.93 -1.45 6.89
C GLN A 95 9.38 -2.73 6.17
N LEU A 96 10.60 -2.75 5.64
CA LEU A 96 11.13 -3.92 4.93
C LEU A 96 11.25 -5.14 5.85
N ARG A 97 11.73 -4.98 7.09
CA ARG A 97 11.81 -6.09 8.07
C ARG A 97 10.44 -6.65 8.44
N MET A 98 9.41 -5.81 8.48
CA MET A 98 8.02 -6.26 8.67
C MET A 98 7.55 -7.08 7.46
N LEU A 99 7.80 -6.60 6.24
CA LEU A 99 7.45 -7.31 5.00
C LEU A 99 8.26 -8.62 4.85
N CYS A 100 9.53 -8.66 5.30
CA CYS A 100 10.31 -9.90 5.40
C CYS A 100 9.59 -10.95 6.26
N ALA A 101 9.05 -10.55 7.41
CA ALA A 101 8.30 -11.47 8.27
C ALA A 101 7.01 -11.96 7.59
N ALA A 102 6.30 -11.07 6.87
CA ALA A 102 5.11 -11.43 6.09
C ALA A 102 5.43 -12.44 4.97
N ALA A 103 6.52 -12.22 4.23
CA ALA A 103 6.97 -13.10 3.15
C ALA A 103 7.69 -14.36 3.64
N GLY A 104 7.99 -14.47 4.95
CA GLY A 104 8.78 -15.56 5.51
C GLY A 104 10.24 -15.57 5.03
N VAL A 105 10.84 -14.39 4.83
CA VAL A 105 12.22 -14.17 4.37
C VAL A 105 13.08 -13.70 5.55
N PRO A 106 14.40 -13.98 5.57
CA PRO A 106 15.30 -13.49 6.61
C PRO A 106 15.26 -11.95 6.74
N ALA A 107 15.39 -11.43 7.97
CA ALA A 107 15.34 -9.99 8.20
C ALA A 107 16.55 -9.23 7.63
N THR A 108 17.69 -9.90 7.43
CA THR A 108 18.92 -9.39 6.79
C THR A 108 18.66 -8.92 5.37
N ARG A 109 17.67 -9.55 4.68
CA ARG A 109 17.27 -9.17 3.33
C ARG A 109 16.82 -7.71 3.24
N ALA A 110 16.30 -7.14 4.32
CA ALA A 110 15.90 -5.74 4.35
C ALA A 110 17.11 -4.80 4.15
N ASP A 111 18.21 -5.11 4.79
CA ASP A 111 19.44 -4.30 4.72
C ASP A 111 20.12 -4.46 3.35
N GLU A 112 20.17 -5.70 2.80
CA GLU A 112 20.66 -5.98 1.43
C GLU A 112 19.88 -5.19 0.36
N LEU A 113 18.55 -5.12 0.50
CA LEU A 113 17.71 -4.40 -0.45
C LEU A 113 17.80 -2.88 -0.30
N LEU A 114 17.97 -2.36 0.92
CA LEU A 114 18.24 -0.94 1.13
C LEU A 114 19.56 -0.52 0.47
N GLU A 115 20.57 -1.37 0.54
CA GLU A 115 21.84 -1.15 -0.16
C GLU A 115 21.66 -1.19 -1.68
N LEU A 116 20.98 -2.20 -2.20
CA LEU A 116 20.67 -2.34 -3.63
C LEU A 116 20.00 -1.10 -4.22
N VAL A 117 19.00 -0.54 -3.51
CA VAL A 117 18.25 0.63 -3.99
C VAL A 117 18.90 1.96 -3.59
N GLY A 118 20.10 1.95 -3.02
CA GLY A 118 20.85 3.14 -2.62
C GLY A 118 20.22 3.91 -1.44
N LEU A 119 19.57 3.19 -0.52
CA LEU A 119 18.95 3.74 0.70
C LEU A 119 19.60 3.22 1.99
N ALA A 120 20.80 2.66 1.92
CA ALA A 120 21.48 2.06 3.08
C ALA A 120 21.62 3.03 4.27
N GLY A 121 22.09 4.26 4.00
CA GLY A 121 22.25 5.31 5.01
C GLY A 121 20.93 5.92 5.53
N LEU A 122 19.80 5.64 4.86
CA LEU A 122 18.48 6.19 5.18
C LEU A 122 17.54 5.15 5.80
N GLY A 123 18.05 3.96 6.13
CA GLY A 123 17.25 2.86 6.65
C GLY A 123 16.45 3.21 7.90
N ASP A 124 16.97 4.07 8.76
CA ASP A 124 16.34 4.49 10.01
C ASP A 124 15.52 5.78 9.87
N GLN A 125 15.49 6.37 8.67
CA GLN A 125 14.65 7.52 8.34
C GLN A 125 13.18 7.08 8.24
N ARG A 126 12.26 7.95 8.68
CA ARG A 126 10.82 7.71 8.59
C ARG A 126 10.33 7.83 7.15
N ILE A 127 9.41 6.96 6.75
CA ILE A 127 8.83 6.95 5.40
C ILE A 127 8.21 8.30 5.06
N GLY A 128 7.49 8.93 6.00
CA GLY A 128 6.90 10.25 5.77
C GLY A 128 7.87 11.41 5.59
N ALA A 129 9.18 11.18 5.77
CA ALA A 129 10.24 12.16 5.52
C ALA A 129 11.05 11.84 4.25
N LEU A 130 10.71 10.78 3.52
CA LEU A 130 11.35 10.43 2.26
C LEU A 130 10.82 11.30 1.13
N SER A 131 11.69 11.63 0.17
CA SER A 131 11.26 12.21 -1.11
C SER A 131 10.47 11.18 -1.93
N LEU A 132 9.70 11.64 -2.92
CA LEU A 132 8.95 10.76 -3.81
C LEU A 132 9.85 9.70 -4.47
N GLY A 133 11.03 10.09 -4.99
CA GLY A 133 11.98 9.16 -5.58
C GLY A 133 12.57 8.15 -4.57
N MET A 134 12.80 8.55 -3.32
CA MET A 134 13.22 7.64 -2.26
C MET A 134 12.12 6.65 -1.89
N ASP A 135 10.86 7.10 -1.82
CA ASP A 135 9.71 6.23 -1.55
C ASP A 135 9.50 5.22 -2.68
N ARG A 136 9.65 5.64 -3.94
CA ARG A 136 9.63 4.73 -5.10
C ARG A 136 10.74 3.67 -5.04
N ARG A 137 11.95 4.04 -4.65
CA ARG A 137 13.05 3.08 -4.46
C ARG A 137 12.78 2.11 -3.31
N LEU A 138 12.18 2.58 -2.21
CA LEU A 138 11.73 1.73 -1.11
C LEU A 138 10.61 0.77 -1.54
N ALA A 139 9.67 1.23 -2.36
CA ALA A 139 8.61 0.40 -2.92
C ALA A 139 9.18 -0.67 -3.87
N LEU A 140 10.17 -0.33 -4.68
CA LEU A 140 10.91 -1.30 -5.50
C LEU A 140 11.64 -2.35 -4.64
N ALA A 141 12.31 -1.93 -3.56
CA ALA A 141 12.92 -2.86 -2.60
C ALA A 141 11.88 -3.82 -2.02
N SER A 142 10.68 -3.32 -1.71
CA SER A 142 9.56 -4.14 -1.23
C SER A 142 9.08 -5.15 -2.28
N ALA A 143 9.03 -4.77 -3.56
CA ALA A 143 8.68 -5.66 -4.66
C ALA A 143 9.72 -6.77 -4.88
N LEU A 144 11.00 -6.47 -4.65
CA LEU A 144 12.13 -7.40 -4.82
C LEU A 144 12.37 -8.32 -3.60
N LEU A 145 11.66 -8.11 -2.51
CA LEU A 145 11.92 -8.72 -1.21
C LEU A 145 11.89 -10.26 -1.24
N GLY A 146 10.89 -10.84 -1.89
CA GLY A 146 10.71 -12.29 -2.01
C GLY A 146 11.58 -12.95 -3.07
N ASP A 147 12.43 -12.20 -3.77
CA ASP A 147 13.13 -12.62 -5.00
C ASP A 147 12.14 -13.22 -6.03
N PRO A 148 11.09 -12.46 -6.41
CA PRO A 148 10.01 -12.98 -7.22
C PRO A 148 10.47 -13.26 -8.66
N HIS A 149 9.90 -14.29 -9.29
CA HIS A 149 10.15 -14.58 -10.70
C HIS A 149 9.46 -13.55 -11.62
N THR A 150 8.32 -13.03 -11.21
CA THR A 150 7.53 -12.06 -11.99
C THR A 150 7.49 -10.73 -11.26
N LEU A 151 7.77 -9.63 -11.96
CA LEU A 151 7.61 -8.26 -11.47
C LEU A 151 6.46 -7.58 -12.20
N VAL A 152 5.58 -6.93 -11.46
CA VAL A 152 4.47 -6.10 -11.97
C VAL A 152 4.59 -4.73 -11.33
N LEU A 153 4.94 -3.73 -12.14
CA LEU A 153 5.32 -2.40 -11.66
C LEU A 153 4.45 -1.33 -12.34
N ASP A 154 3.85 -0.45 -11.55
CA ASP A 154 3.03 0.66 -12.04
C ASP A 154 3.83 1.96 -11.97
N ASP A 155 4.07 2.57 -13.12
CA ASP A 155 4.86 3.80 -13.32
C ASP A 155 6.13 3.84 -12.41
N PRO A 156 7.04 2.84 -12.52
CA PRO A 156 8.14 2.67 -11.56
C PRO A 156 9.19 3.78 -11.59
N THR A 157 9.24 4.55 -12.66
CA THR A 157 10.18 5.68 -12.86
C THR A 157 9.64 7.02 -12.37
N GLU A 158 8.36 7.08 -11.98
CA GLU A 158 7.75 8.30 -11.49
C GLU A 158 8.50 8.87 -10.29
N GLY A 159 8.87 10.15 -10.36
CA GLY A 159 9.62 10.85 -9.29
C GLY A 159 11.11 10.49 -9.20
N LEU A 160 11.64 9.65 -10.09
CA LEU A 160 13.06 9.35 -10.19
C LEU A 160 13.78 10.35 -11.10
N ALA A 161 15.02 10.70 -10.74
CA ALA A 161 15.88 11.44 -11.64
C ALA A 161 16.26 10.58 -12.86
N PRO A 162 16.62 11.17 -14.03
CA PRO A 162 16.93 10.43 -15.25
C PRO A 162 18.00 9.34 -15.09
N ARG A 163 19.02 9.60 -14.25
CA ARG A 163 20.07 8.60 -13.94
C ARG A 163 19.53 7.42 -13.14
N GLU A 164 18.65 7.71 -12.18
CA GLU A 164 17.99 6.68 -11.35
C GLU A 164 17.02 5.84 -12.19
N GLY A 165 16.28 6.46 -13.11
CA GLY A 165 15.43 5.76 -14.08
C GLY A 165 16.26 4.81 -14.95
N SER A 166 17.41 5.27 -15.46
CA SER A 166 18.33 4.42 -16.27
C SER A 166 18.88 3.24 -15.45
N TRP A 167 19.23 3.47 -14.19
CA TRP A 167 19.64 2.41 -13.25
C TRP A 167 18.50 1.40 -13.05
N LEU A 168 17.28 1.86 -12.81
CA LEU A 168 16.10 1.00 -12.63
C LEU A 168 15.89 0.11 -13.88
N HIS A 169 15.90 0.68 -15.07
CA HIS A 169 15.76 -0.10 -16.32
C HIS A 169 16.89 -1.11 -16.51
N GLY A 170 18.13 -0.77 -16.11
CA GLY A 170 19.24 -1.71 -16.06
C GLY A 170 18.96 -2.90 -15.13
N LEU A 171 18.41 -2.63 -13.94
CA LEU A 171 18.00 -3.65 -12.97
C LEU A 171 16.90 -4.57 -13.54
N LEU A 172 15.87 -3.99 -14.18
CA LEU A 172 14.77 -4.74 -14.78
C LEU A 172 15.25 -5.66 -15.92
N ARG A 173 16.13 -5.16 -16.80
CA ARG A 173 16.74 -5.97 -17.87
C ARG A 173 17.63 -7.09 -17.30
N ALA A 174 18.44 -6.80 -16.30
CA ALA A 174 19.25 -7.81 -15.63
C ALA A 174 18.38 -8.91 -14.97
N ARG A 175 17.19 -8.54 -14.50
CA ARG A 175 16.21 -9.49 -13.97
C ARG A 175 15.59 -10.34 -15.07
N ALA A 176 15.20 -9.74 -16.17
CA ALA A 176 14.69 -10.45 -17.35
C ALA A 176 15.73 -11.42 -17.91
N ALA A 177 16.98 -10.98 -18.11
CA ALA A 177 18.08 -11.80 -18.62
C ALA A 177 18.33 -13.07 -17.79
N ARG A 178 17.96 -13.08 -16.49
CA ARG A 178 18.00 -14.28 -15.64
C ARG A 178 16.73 -15.15 -15.72
N GLY A 179 15.91 -14.96 -16.75
CA GLY A 179 14.67 -15.71 -16.99
C GLY A 179 13.47 -15.18 -16.23
N GLY A 180 13.56 -14.03 -15.54
CA GLY A 180 12.43 -13.36 -14.92
C GLY A 180 11.44 -12.82 -15.94
N THR A 181 10.19 -12.61 -15.54
CA THR A 181 9.17 -11.90 -16.32
C THR A 181 8.97 -10.52 -15.72
N VAL A 182 9.14 -9.47 -16.52
CA VAL A 182 8.96 -8.09 -16.07
C VAL A 182 7.85 -7.43 -16.88
N LEU A 183 6.84 -6.91 -16.18
CA LEU A 183 5.79 -6.06 -16.73
C LEU A 183 5.81 -4.73 -15.97
N TYR A 184 5.94 -3.63 -16.68
CA TYR A 184 5.80 -2.30 -16.07
C TYR A 184 4.88 -1.41 -16.91
N SER A 185 4.18 -0.49 -16.26
CA SER A 185 3.39 0.53 -16.94
C SER A 185 4.18 1.81 -17.14
N THR A 186 3.91 2.53 -18.22
CA THR A 186 4.42 3.88 -18.45
C THR A 186 3.48 4.68 -19.35
N ALA A 187 3.54 6.01 -19.23
CA ALA A 187 2.89 6.92 -20.16
C ALA A 187 3.88 7.50 -21.19
N ASP A 188 5.20 7.28 -21.04
CA ASP A 188 6.23 7.80 -21.94
C ASP A 188 6.63 6.79 -23.01
N PRO A 189 6.28 7.03 -24.30
CA PRO A 189 6.68 6.16 -25.40
C PRO A 189 8.20 6.03 -25.56
N LYS A 190 8.95 7.09 -25.21
CA LYS A 190 10.42 7.09 -25.31
C LYS A 190 11.04 6.16 -24.26
N GLU A 191 10.43 6.12 -23.08
CA GLU A 191 10.82 5.18 -22.03
C GLU A 191 10.56 3.75 -22.46
N ALA A 192 9.33 3.45 -22.96
CA ALA A 192 8.97 2.13 -23.46
C ALA A 192 9.93 1.63 -24.55
N ALA A 193 10.22 2.47 -25.54
CA ALA A 193 11.12 2.12 -26.65
C ALA A 193 12.57 1.86 -26.21
N ARG A 194 13.05 2.56 -25.18
CA ARG A 194 14.43 2.40 -24.70
C ARG A 194 14.63 1.20 -23.79
N SER A 195 13.59 0.77 -23.08
CA SER A 195 13.74 -0.15 -21.97
C SER A 195 12.99 -1.47 -22.13
N ALA A 196 11.99 -1.55 -23.00
CA ALA A 196 11.18 -2.73 -23.20
C ALA A 196 11.55 -3.52 -24.45
N ASP A 197 11.51 -4.85 -24.32
CA ASP A 197 11.64 -5.79 -25.44
C ASP A 197 10.29 -5.95 -26.17
N ARG A 198 9.18 -5.67 -25.49
CA ARG A 198 7.82 -5.72 -26.03
C ARG A 198 6.98 -4.58 -25.48
N VAL A 199 6.18 -3.94 -26.32
CA VAL A 199 5.30 -2.82 -25.96
C VAL A 199 3.85 -3.17 -26.25
N VAL A 200 3.05 -3.20 -25.21
CA VAL A 200 1.60 -3.41 -25.26
C VAL A 200 0.95 -2.04 -25.05
N THR A 201 0.32 -1.51 -26.09
CA THR A 201 -0.33 -0.19 -26.04
C THR A 201 -1.81 -0.33 -25.72
N ILE A 202 -2.28 0.40 -24.70
CA ILE A 202 -3.69 0.43 -24.33
C ILE A 202 -4.25 1.85 -24.43
N ASP A 203 -5.48 1.95 -24.88
CA ASP A 203 -6.27 3.18 -24.86
C ASP A 203 -7.72 2.90 -24.50
N GLY A 204 -8.30 3.74 -23.64
CA GLY A 204 -9.68 3.55 -23.17
C GLY A 204 -9.96 2.14 -22.58
N GLY A 205 -8.94 1.50 -21.98
CA GLY A 205 -9.05 0.17 -21.38
C GLY A 205 -8.95 -0.99 -22.36
N ARG A 206 -8.72 -0.76 -23.65
CA ARG A 206 -8.62 -1.78 -24.70
C ARG A 206 -7.21 -1.88 -25.26
N LEU A 207 -6.87 -3.06 -25.75
CA LEU A 207 -5.63 -3.28 -26.48
C LEU A 207 -5.70 -2.56 -27.83
N VAL A 208 -4.72 -1.68 -28.10
CA VAL A 208 -4.59 -0.98 -29.39
C VAL A 208 -3.51 -1.63 -30.25
N ALA A 209 -2.36 -1.95 -29.65
CA ALA A 209 -1.23 -2.57 -30.35
C ALA A 209 -0.42 -3.43 -29.39
N ASP A 210 0.18 -4.49 -29.94
CA ASP A 210 1.09 -5.38 -29.23
C ASP A 210 2.28 -5.65 -30.17
N GLN A 211 3.44 -5.07 -29.90
CA GLN A 211 4.58 -4.99 -30.83
C GLN A 211 5.89 -5.30 -30.11
N ASP A 212 6.86 -5.82 -30.85
CA ASP A 212 8.23 -5.89 -30.36
C ASP A 212 8.82 -4.48 -30.21
N GLY A 213 9.70 -4.25 -29.22
CA GLY A 213 10.26 -2.94 -28.92
C GLY A 213 11.01 -2.30 -30.09
N GLY A 214 11.68 -3.11 -30.91
CA GLY A 214 12.35 -2.65 -32.15
C GLY A 214 11.36 -2.14 -33.19
N ASP A 215 10.26 -2.85 -33.40
CA ASP A 215 9.21 -2.45 -34.35
C ASP A 215 8.48 -1.21 -33.84
N PHE A 216 8.17 -1.18 -32.53
CA PHE A 216 7.58 -0.01 -31.89
C PHE A 216 8.45 1.24 -32.07
N SER A 217 9.78 1.13 -31.86
CA SER A 217 10.71 2.26 -32.04
C SER A 217 10.72 2.76 -33.48
N ARG A 218 10.70 1.85 -34.46
CA ARG A 218 10.71 2.21 -35.90
C ARG A 218 9.41 2.83 -36.38
N THR A 219 8.27 2.34 -35.87
CA THR A 219 6.96 2.78 -36.37
C THR A 219 6.45 4.03 -35.63
N ARG A 220 6.72 4.15 -34.35
CA ARG A 220 6.12 5.19 -33.52
C ARG A 220 7.07 6.33 -33.15
N LEU A 221 8.35 6.04 -33.01
CA LEU A 221 9.36 7.05 -32.66
C LEU A 221 10.11 7.50 -33.93
N ARG A 222 9.49 8.34 -34.72
CA ARG A 222 10.12 8.88 -35.93
C ARG A 222 10.96 10.10 -35.55
N PRO A 223 12.22 10.22 -36.08
CA PRO A 223 12.99 11.44 -35.91
C PRO A 223 12.25 12.60 -36.55
N ARG A 224 12.14 13.69 -35.83
CA ARG A 224 11.52 14.93 -36.27
C ARG A 224 12.36 16.13 -35.89
N VAL A 225 12.24 17.20 -36.67
CA VAL A 225 12.77 18.50 -36.30
C VAL A 225 11.65 19.30 -35.63
N ALA A 226 11.82 19.62 -34.35
CA ALA A 226 10.91 20.50 -33.63
C ALA A 226 11.32 21.96 -33.84
N VAL A 227 10.41 22.75 -34.39
CA VAL A 227 10.63 24.16 -34.69
C VAL A 227 9.65 25.00 -33.86
N ARG A 228 10.16 26.05 -33.23
CA ARG A 228 9.34 27.07 -32.61
C ARG A 228 9.52 28.40 -33.31
N THR A 229 8.45 28.92 -33.88
CA THR A 229 8.47 30.16 -34.66
C THR A 229 7.13 30.91 -34.51
N PRO A 230 7.12 32.24 -34.48
CA PRO A 230 5.88 33.02 -34.49
C PRO A 230 5.10 32.89 -35.81
N HIS A 231 5.76 32.44 -36.89
CA HIS A 231 5.16 32.29 -38.21
C HIS A 231 5.05 30.81 -38.65
N ALA A 232 4.55 29.95 -37.76
CA ALA A 232 4.48 28.49 -37.95
C ALA A 232 3.78 28.10 -39.26
N ALA A 233 2.61 28.67 -39.54
CA ALA A 233 1.87 28.36 -40.77
C ALA A 233 2.63 28.75 -42.06
N ARG A 234 3.35 29.87 -42.03
CA ARG A 234 4.15 30.34 -43.15
C ARG A 234 5.38 29.47 -43.40
N LEU A 235 6.06 29.07 -42.32
CA LEU A 235 7.18 28.16 -42.42
C LEU A 235 6.73 26.77 -42.87
N ALA A 236 5.60 26.26 -42.41
CA ALA A 236 5.03 25.00 -42.85
C ALA A 236 4.75 24.99 -44.36
N ALA A 237 4.17 26.07 -44.91
CA ALA A 237 3.91 26.23 -46.32
C ALA A 237 5.20 26.26 -47.16
N VAL A 238 6.25 26.95 -46.67
CA VAL A 238 7.57 27.02 -47.32
C VAL A 238 8.21 25.63 -47.36
N VAL A 239 8.31 24.94 -46.23
CA VAL A 239 8.91 23.59 -46.12
C VAL A 239 8.17 22.61 -47.01
N THR A 240 6.82 22.62 -47.02
CA THR A 240 6.02 21.73 -47.87
C THR A 240 6.25 22.02 -49.38
N ARG A 241 6.35 23.28 -49.77
CA ARG A 241 6.57 23.68 -51.15
C ARG A 241 7.96 23.29 -51.66
N GLU A 242 9.01 23.56 -50.88
CA GLU A 242 10.40 23.20 -51.22
C GLU A 242 10.59 21.67 -51.24
N ALA A 243 10.00 20.95 -50.30
CA ALA A 243 10.03 19.50 -50.29
C ALA A 243 9.39 18.89 -51.54
N ARG A 244 8.25 19.44 -52.00
CA ARG A 244 7.61 19.02 -53.27
C ARG A 244 8.48 19.34 -54.48
N ALA A 245 9.08 20.52 -54.54
CA ALA A 245 9.97 20.91 -55.61
C ALA A 245 11.19 19.98 -55.70
N ALA A 246 11.74 19.58 -54.54
CA ALA A 246 12.87 18.67 -54.43
C ALA A 246 12.47 17.17 -54.53
N ARG A 247 11.21 16.84 -54.75
CA ARG A 247 10.64 15.47 -54.75
C ARG A 247 10.99 14.64 -53.51
N ARG A 248 11.03 15.33 -52.34
CA ARG A 248 11.31 14.70 -51.05
C ARG A 248 10.02 14.47 -50.29
N SER A 249 9.95 13.35 -49.58
CA SER A 249 8.84 13.05 -48.70
C SER A 249 9.09 13.73 -47.33
N VAL A 250 8.46 14.87 -47.11
CA VAL A 250 8.51 15.60 -45.85
C VAL A 250 7.08 15.79 -45.33
N GLU A 251 6.85 15.40 -44.10
CA GLU A 251 5.57 15.56 -43.40
C GLU A 251 5.71 16.71 -42.42
N VAL A 252 4.78 17.67 -42.46
CA VAL A 252 4.78 18.84 -41.57
C VAL A 252 3.50 18.86 -40.76
N VAL A 253 3.63 18.79 -39.43
CA VAL A 253 2.54 18.83 -38.47
C VAL A 253 2.63 20.12 -37.66
N THR A 254 1.55 20.88 -37.65
CA THR A 254 1.45 22.13 -36.84
C THR A 254 0.92 21.76 -35.47
N GLU A 255 1.67 22.09 -34.43
CA GLU A 255 1.29 21.91 -33.03
C GLU A 255 0.83 23.27 -32.43
N ALA A 256 0.08 23.22 -31.34
CA ALA A 256 -0.38 24.43 -30.64
C ALA A 256 0.82 25.28 -30.12
N GLY A 257 0.63 26.61 -30.09
CA GLY A 257 1.64 27.54 -29.54
C GLY A 257 2.79 27.88 -30.46
N GLY A 258 2.59 27.87 -31.79
CA GLY A 258 3.61 28.27 -32.76
C GLY A 258 4.73 27.23 -32.92
N ARG A 259 4.41 25.96 -32.70
CA ARG A 259 5.32 24.83 -32.88
C ARG A 259 5.01 24.09 -34.17
N LEU A 260 6.08 23.61 -34.81
CA LEU A 260 6.02 22.72 -35.96
C LEU A 260 6.84 21.47 -35.69
N ALA A 261 6.31 20.32 -36.06
CA ALA A 261 7.05 19.08 -36.14
C ALA A 261 7.26 18.72 -37.61
N VAL A 262 8.50 18.61 -38.04
CA VAL A 262 8.86 18.28 -39.44
C VAL A 262 9.54 16.93 -39.44
N TYR A 263 8.95 15.99 -40.18
CA TYR A 263 9.50 14.63 -40.37
C TYR A 263 10.16 14.50 -41.75
N GLY A 264 11.30 13.83 -41.82
CA GLY A 264 12.00 13.60 -43.07
C GLY A 264 12.89 14.75 -43.55
N SER A 265 13.24 15.68 -42.64
CA SER A 265 14.19 16.77 -42.90
C SER A 265 15.16 16.91 -41.71
N THR A 266 16.22 17.67 -41.89
CA THR A 266 17.24 17.95 -40.86
C THR A 266 17.13 19.37 -40.30
N CYS A 267 17.69 19.61 -39.11
CA CYS A 267 17.76 20.95 -38.52
C CYS A 267 18.47 21.95 -39.47
N ALA A 268 19.54 21.52 -40.14
CA ALA A 268 20.28 22.38 -41.06
C ALA A 268 19.38 22.83 -42.24
N GLU A 269 18.69 21.90 -42.88
CA GLU A 269 17.81 22.20 -44.03
C GLU A 269 16.69 23.15 -43.66
N ILE A 270 16.05 22.93 -42.51
CA ILE A 270 14.95 23.81 -42.04
C ILE A 270 15.49 25.16 -41.62
N GLY A 271 16.66 25.22 -40.99
CA GLY A 271 17.35 26.47 -40.67
C GLY A 271 17.65 27.29 -41.90
N ASP A 272 18.22 26.68 -42.95
CA ASP A 272 18.51 27.33 -44.23
C ASP A 272 17.26 27.81 -44.95
N MET A 273 16.18 27.00 -44.96
CA MET A 273 14.89 27.44 -45.52
C MET A 273 14.31 28.63 -44.76
N ALA A 274 14.33 28.60 -43.44
CA ALA A 274 13.84 29.70 -42.61
C ALA A 274 14.65 30.98 -42.85
N PHE A 275 15.97 30.86 -42.94
CA PHE A 275 16.87 31.99 -43.23
C PHE A 275 16.62 32.58 -44.61
N ARG A 276 16.59 31.78 -45.67
CA ARG A 276 16.32 32.24 -47.04
C ARG A 276 14.98 32.96 -47.20
N HIS A 277 14.00 32.60 -46.44
CA HIS A 277 12.67 33.21 -46.46
C HIS A 277 12.43 34.25 -45.38
N GLY A 278 13.46 34.63 -44.63
CA GLY A 278 13.39 35.67 -43.59
C GLY A 278 12.43 35.36 -42.45
N LEU A 279 12.28 34.08 -42.11
CA LEU A 279 11.39 33.61 -41.06
C LEU A 279 12.17 33.42 -39.76
N PRO A 280 11.84 34.15 -38.68
CA PRO A 280 12.52 34.01 -37.40
C PRO A 280 12.18 32.66 -36.77
N VAL A 281 13.23 31.94 -36.33
CA VAL A 281 13.11 30.69 -35.61
C VAL A 281 13.67 30.89 -34.20
N HIS A 282 12.84 30.63 -33.19
CA HIS A 282 13.24 30.79 -31.79
C HIS A 282 13.92 29.54 -31.24
N ARG A 283 13.55 28.37 -31.74
CA ARG A 283 14.14 27.09 -31.35
C ARG A 283 14.06 26.13 -32.54
N LEU A 284 15.17 25.44 -32.75
CA LEU A 284 15.31 24.37 -33.72
C LEU A 284 16.05 23.24 -33.04
N ALA A 285 15.45 22.05 -32.99
CA ALA A 285 16.05 20.92 -32.32
C ALA A 285 15.62 19.61 -32.98
N ASP A 286 16.57 18.69 -33.12
CA ASP A 286 16.24 17.32 -33.47
C ASP A 286 15.60 16.63 -32.26
N GLU A 287 14.39 16.16 -32.44
CA GLU A 287 13.63 15.44 -31.42
C GLU A 287 13.13 14.12 -32.00
N ILE A 288 12.93 13.14 -31.12
CA ILE A 288 12.21 11.92 -31.48
C ILE A 288 10.73 12.18 -31.15
N GLY A 289 9.90 12.26 -32.18
CA GLY A 289 8.46 12.48 -32.04
C GLY A 289 7.69 11.18 -31.80
N ASP A 290 6.63 11.23 -31.00
CA ASP A 290 5.61 10.17 -30.94
C ASP A 290 4.51 10.50 -31.95
N THR A 291 4.29 9.63 -32.93
CA THR A 291 3.25 9.81 -33.95
C THR A 291 1.84 9.43 -33.46
N GLY A 292 1.70 9.04 -32.18
CA GLY A 292 0.41 8.60 -31.62
C GLY A 292 -0.04 7.22 -32.14
N PRO A 293 -1.06 6.62 -31.57
CA PRO A 293 -1.69 5.44 -32.12
C PRO A 293 -2.39 5.85 -33.42
N THR A 294 -1.95 5.31 -34.56
CA THR A 294 -2.66 5.42 -35.82
C THR A 294 -3.96 4.64 -35.69
N ALA A 295 -5.06 5.33 -35.39
CA ALA A 295 -6.39 4.74 -35.54
C ALA A 295 -6.57 4.38 -37.02
N PRO A 296 -7.05 3.18 -37.37
CA PRO A 296 -7.47 2.89 -38.75
C PRO A 296 -8.55 3.90 -39.12
N GLY A 297 -8.31 4.63 -40.23
CA GLY A 297 -9.05 5.80 -40.62
C GLY A 297 -10.56 5.62 -40.64
N ASN A 298 -11.24 6.58 -40.03
CA ASN A 298 -12.58 6.96 -40.43
C ASN A 298 -12.59 8.49 -40.59
N SER A 299 -12.37 8.89 -41.83
CA SER A 299 -12.67 10.23 -42.31
C SER A 299 -14.19 10.38 -42.44
N THR A 300 -14.80 11.16 -41.56
CA THR A 300 -16.03 11.91 -41.88
C THR A 300 -16.10 13.13 -40.93
N ASP A 301 -15.83 14.20 -41.53
CA ASP A 301 -16.43 15.54 -41.56
C ASP A 301 -17.64 15.80 -40.62
N SER A 302 -17.55 16.90 -39.90
CA SER A 302 -18.61 17.90 -39.74
C SER A 302 -18.58 18.64 -38.39
N GLY A 303 -18.34 19.97 -38.48
CA GLY A 303 -19.20 20.95 -37.78
C GLY A 303 -18.77 21.38 -36.37
N ALA A 304 -18.14 22.51 -36.30
CA ALA A 304 -18.30 23.47 -35.17
C ALA A 304 -19.75 24.02 -35.18
N PRO A 305 -20.30 24.68 -34.16
CA PRO A 305 -19.70 25.82 -33.46
C PRO A 305 -20.06 25.96 -31.94
N GLY A 306 -19.45 26.89 -31.27
CA GLY A 306 -20.07 27.58 -30.14
C GLY A 306 -19.25 27.71 -28.87
N SER A 307 -18.45 28.74 -28.76
CA SER A 307 -18.15 29.40 -27.46
C SER A 307 -19.42 30.06 -26.92
N PRO A 308 -19.59 30.32 -25.62
CA PRO A 308 -19.06 31.58 -25.13
C PRO A 308 -18.59 31.65 -23.65
N THR A 309 -17.80 32.67 -23.42
CA THR A 309 -17.69 33.57 -22.25
C THR A 309 -17.09 33.11 -20.95
N ASP A 310 -15.92 33.68 -20.75
CA ASP A 310 -15.30 34.21 -19.52
C ASP A 310 -16.30 35.08 -18.69
N PRO A 311 -16.16 35.26 -17.36
CA PRO A 311 -15.18 36.21 -16.89
C PRO A 311 -14.62 35.98 -15.44
N THR A 312 -13.56 36.72 -15.17
CA THR A 312 -13.12 37.31 -13.90
C THR A 312 -11.91 36.69 -13.18
N ASN A 313 -10.83 37.37 -13.49
CA ASN A 313 -9.67 37.59 -12.63
C ASN A 313 -10.04 38.59 -11.50
N PRO A 314 -9.46 38.50 -10.30
CA PRO A 314 -8.57 39.58 -9.96
C PRO A 314 -7.30 39.25 -9.13
N THR A 315 -6.26 39.96 -9.50
CA THR A 315 -5.25 40.64 -8.68
C THR A 315 -4.21 39.84 -7.87
N ASN A 316 -3.03 39.98 -8.41
CA ASN A 316 -1.72 39.96 -7.73
C ASN A 316 -1.62 41.12 -6.71
N PRO A 317 -0.86 41.00 -5.63
CA PRO A 317 0.31 41.83 -5.59
C PRO A 317 1.59 41.26 -4.91
N THR A 318 2.69 41.73 -5.42
CA THR A 318 3.95 42.15 -4.76
C THR A 318 5.01 41.13 -4.40
N ASP A 319 6.02 41.19 -5.23
CA ASP A 319 7.43 40.91 -4.95
C ASP A 319 7.99 41.82 -3.84
N PRO A 320 8.95 41.37 -3.05
CA PRO A 320 10.19 42.12 -3.07
C PRO A 320 11.51 41.30 -2.94
N ALA A 321 12.46 41.76 -3.74
CA ALA A 321 13.87 41.95 -3.45
C ALA A 321 14.81 40.74 -3.26
N ARG A 322 15.64 40.62 -4.26
CA ARG A 322 16.98 40.03 -4.33
C ARG A 322 17.99 40.84 -3.50
N PRO A 323 19.01 40.27 -2.91
CA PRO A 323 20.34 40.85 -2.96
C PRO A 323 21.41 39.90 -3.52
N THR A 324 22.05 40.39 -4.52
CA THR A 324 23.48 40.51 -4.91
C THR A 324 24.51 39.61 -4.23
N ASP A 325 25.32 39.02 -5.12
CA ASP A 325 26.66 38.44 -4.95
C ASP A 325 27.65 39.33 -4.19
N PRO A 326 28.75 38.74 -3.69
CA PRO A 326 30.02 38.98 -4.38
C PRO A 326 30.94 37.74 -4.52
N ASP A 327 31.54 37.66 -5.70
CA ASP A 327 32.82 37.04 -5.97
C ASP A 327 33.95 37.74 -5.18
N PRO A 328 35.05 37.07 -4.77
CA PRO A 328 36.25 37.16 -5.54
C PRO A 328 37.32 36.04 -5.46
N ALA A 329 38.11 36.00 -6.52
CA ALA A 329 39.56 35.80 -6.59
C ALA A 329 40.16 34.38 -6.59
N GLU A 330 40.69 34.08 -7.76
CA GLU A 330 41.90 33.26 -7.98
C GLU A 330 43.12 33.79 -7.18
N PRO A 331 44.11 32.91 -6.99
CA PRO A 331 45.33 33.13 -7.75
C PRO A 331 46.05 31.89 -8.30
N ALA A 332 46.74 32.15 -9.34
CA ALA A 332 47.62 31.38 -10.18
C ALA A 332 48.78 30.65 -9.51
N GLY A 333 49.28 29.60 -10.18
CA GLY A 333 50.62 29.06 -9.98
C GLY A 333 50.89 27.74 -10.69
N ARG A 334 51.36 27.80 -11.97
CA ARG A 334 52.49 27.06 -12.61
C ARG A 334 52.91 25.68 -12.04
N ASP A 335 53.06 24.65 -12.81
CA ASP A 335 54.03 24.28 -13.82
C ASP A 335 53.84 22.81 -14.27
N GLY A 336 53.92 22.56 -15.56
CA GLY A 336 54.89 21.73 -16.23
C GLY A 336 54.69 20.21 -16.26
N GLY A 337 54.47 19.66 -17.47
CA GLY A 337 54.71 18.25 -17.70
C GLY A 337 53.90 17.63 -18.84
N ALA A 338 54.44 17.64 -20.03
CA ALA A 338 53.96 16.93 -21.20
C ALA A 338 54.03 15.40 -20.99
N GLY A 339 52.95 14.72 -21.28
CA GLY A 339 52.90 13.25 -21.32
C GLY A 339 51.78 12.79 -22.22
N ALA A 340 52.14 12.37 -23.41
CA ALA A 340 51.24 11.71 -24.37
C ALA A 340 50.65 10.42 -23.76
N GLY A 341 49.35 10.38 -23.58
CA GLY A 341 48.61 9.22 -23.12
C GLY A 341 47.44 8.94 -24.06
N GLY A 342 47.53 7.85 -24.75
CA GLY A 342 46.53 7.34 -25.66
C GLY A 342 45.13 7.17 -25.01
N PRO A 343 44.08 6.90 -25.80
CA PRO A 343 42.72 6.87 -25.32
C PRO A 343 42.54 5.76 -24.29
N ARG A 344 42.24 6.17 -23.07
CA ARG A 344 41.84 5.25 -21.99
C ARG A 344 40.55 4.51 -22.44
N PRO A 345 40.52 3.17 -22.27
CA PRO A 345 39.28 2.44 -22.50
C PRO A 345 38.21 2.96 -21.57
N VAL A 346 37.09 3.37 -22.17
CA VAL A 346 35.87 3.72 -21.44
C VAL A 346 35.48 2.51 -20.61
N THR A 347 35.68 2.59 -19.31
CA THR A 347 35.24 1.59 -18.33
C THR A 347 33.73 1.42 -18.56
N ARG A 348 33.35 0.27 -19.12
CA ARG A 348 31.94 -0.15 -19.18
C ARG A 348 31.38 0.05 -17.78
N ALA A 349 30.40 0.93 -17.65
CA ALA A 349 29.62 1.09 -16.44
C ALA A 349 29.16 -0.32 -16.00
N SER A 350 29.62 -0.77 -14.86
CA SER A 350 29.24 -2.05 -14.28
C SER A 350 27.72 -2.13 -14.27
N ALA A 351 27.17 -3.17 -14.88
CA ALA A 351 25.72 -3.42 -14.82
C ALA A 351 25.30 -3.43 -13.33
N PRO A 352 24.15 -2.84 -12.98
CA PRO A 352 23.70 -2.79 -11.61
C PRO A 352 23.64 -4.20 -11.03
N GLU A 353 24.41 -4.40 -9.97
CA GLU A 353 24.52 -5.68 -9.29
C GLU A 353 23.14 -6.03 -8.72
N SER A 354 22.54 -7.06 -9.28
CA SER A 354 21.24 -7.53 -8.81
C SER A 354 21.40 -8.16 -7.46
N ALA A 355 20.49 -7.88 -6.54
CA ALA A 355 20.48 -8.49 -5.22
C ALA A 355 20.72 -10.01 -5.29
N PRO A 356 21.60 -10.57 -4.43
CA PRO A 356 21.91 -11.98 -4.47
C PRO A 356 20.64 -12.83 -4.33
N PRO A 357 20.50 -13.91 -5.09
CA PRO A 357 19.32 -14.76 -5.03
C PRO A 357 19.19 -15.36 -3.62
N ILE A 358 18.00 -15.33 -3.06
CA ILE A 358 17.72 -16.00 -1.81
C ILE A 358 17.89 -17.51 -2.04
N ARG A 359 18.82 -18.15 -1.35
CA ARG A 359 18.92 -19.62 -1.37
C ARG A 359 17.58 -20.17 -0.88
N ARG A 360 16.80 -20.72 -1.80
CA ARG A 360 15.48 -21.28 -1.52
C ARG A 360 15.64 -22.53 -0.67
N ARG A 361 15.68 -22.38 0.64
CA ARG A 361 15.38 -23.50 1.53
C ARG A 361 13.90 -23.84 1.31
N PRO A 362 13.54 -25.10 1.08
CA PRO A 362 12.14 -25.49 1.01
C PRO A 362 11.48 -25.01 2.30
N ALA A 363 10.48 -24.13 2.16
CA ALA A 363 9.81 -23.51 3.30
C ALA A 363 8.93 -24.57 3.99
N ARG A 364 9.51 -25.33 4.90
CA ARG A 364 8.80 -26.20 5.84
C ARG A 364 8.25 -25.42 7.05
N GLY A 365 8.56 -24.13 7.16
CA GLY A 365 8.07 -23.28 8.25
C GLY A 365 6.82 -22.51 7.83
N PRO A 366 5.81 -22.37 8.72
CA PRO A 366 4.71 -21.46 8.49
C PRO A 366 5.26 -20.05 8.33
N LEU A 367 4.62 -19.27 7.44
CA LEU A 367 4.72 -17.81 7.47
C LEU A 367 4.63 -17.38 8.92
N GLN A 368 5.43 -16.39 9.34
CA GLN A 368 5.52 -15.98 10.73
C GLN A 368 4.53 -14.85 11.04
N PRO A 369 3.20 -15.11 11.06
CA PRO A 369 2.18 -14.08 11.20
C PRO A 369 2.28 -13.35 12.54
N LEU A 370 2.71 -14.04 13.60
CA LEU A 370 2.94 -13.43 14.92
C LEU A 370 4.11 -12.42 14.88
N ARG A 371 5.23 -12.78 14.26
CA ARG A 371 6.38 -11.85 14.11
C ARG A 371 6.03 -10.66 13.23
N TYR A 372 5.21 -10.86 12.22
CA TYR A 372 4.69 -9.78 11.38
C TYR A 372 3.86 -8.80 12.22
N GLU A 373 2.87 -9.29 12.98
CA GLU A 373 2.00 -8.45 13.80
C GLU A 373 2.76 -7.75 14.94
N LEU A 374 3.69 -8.42 15.61
CA LEU A 374 4.55 -7.80 16.61
C LEU A 374 5.39 -6.67 16.04
N ARG A 375 6.07 -6.90 14.90
CA ARG A 375 6.86 -5.84 14.24
C ARG A 375 5.98 -4.72 13.68
N ARG A 376 4.76 -5.04 13.30
CA ARG A 376 3.78 -4.07 12.87
C ARG A 376 3.37 -3.16 14.03
N LEU A 377 3.06 -3.74 15.16
CA LEU A 377 2.58 -3.02 16.34
C LEU A 377 3.68 -2.15 16.97
N PHE A 378 4.87 -2.72 17.19
CA PHE A 378 5.99 -2.03 17.86
C PHE A 378 6.87 -1.21 16.90
N GLY A 379 6.64 -1.30 15.60
CA GLY A 379 7.37 -0.50 14.62
C GLY A 379 6.92 0.96 14.53
N VAL A 380 5.91 1.37 15.30
CA VAL A 380 5.35 2.72 15.31
C VAL A 380 5.31 3.24 16.74
N ARG A 381 5.80 4.46 16.96
CA ARG A 381 5.84 5.08 18.30
C ARG A 381 4.45 5.35 18.88
N THR A 382 3.41 5.44 18.05
CA THR A 382 2.03 5.68 18.51
C THR A 382 1.56 4.62 19.51
N THR A 383 1.91 3.35 19.28
CA THR A 383 1.55 2.24 20.20
C THR A 383 2.20 2.43 21.57
N THR A 384 3.49 2.73 21.60
CA THR A 384 4.22 2.94 22.86
C THR A 384 3.75 4.21 23.58
N LEU A 385 3.42 5.28 22.85
CA LEU A 385 2.86 6.50 23.41
C LEU A 385 1.47 6.28 24.01
N ILE A 386 0.61 5.51 23.35
CA ILE A 386 -0.73 5.16 23.89
C ILE A 386 -0.57 4.34 25.17
N MET A 387 0.32 3.34 25.20
CA MET A 387 0.58 2.55 26.40
C MET A 387 1.09 3.42 27.54
N ALA A 388 2.04 4.32 27.28
CA ALA A 388 2.57 5.25 28.26
C ALA A 388 1.49 6.22 28.78
N ALA A 389 0.64 6.75 27.90
CA ALA A 389 -0.46 7.63 28.27
C ALA A 389 -1.49 6.90 29.16
N VAL A 390 -1.85 5.66 28.80
CA VAL A 390 -2.76 4.84 29.61
C VAL A 390 -2.19 4.56 30.98
N LEU A 391 -0.89 4.24 31.08
CA LEU A 391 -0.21 4.04 32.35
C LEU A 391 -0.21 5.33 33.19
N ALA A 392 0.13 6.47 32.62
CA ALA A 392 0.15 7.76 33.32
C ALA A 392 -1.23 8.13 33.84
N VAL A 393 -2.28 8.00 33.00
CA VAL A 393 -3.67 8.25 33.42
C VAL A 393 -4.11 7.27 34.50
N SER A 394 -3.75 5.99 34.39
CA SER A 394 -4.10 4.99 35.41
C SER A 394 -3.45 5.27 36.75
N VAL A 395 -2.17 5.64 36.79
CA VAL A 395 -1.46 6.00 38.01
C VAL A 395 -2.09 7.24 38.66
N GLY A 396 -2.39 8.29 37.86
CA GLY A 396 -3.05 9.48 38.33
C GLY A 396 -4.42 9.20 38.96
N LEU A 397 -5.24 8.38 38.30
CA LEU A 397 -6.55 7.97 38.82
C LEU A 397 -6.44 7.08 40.06
N SER A 398 -5.47 6.16 40.08
CA SER A 398 -5.20 5.31 41.24
C SER A 398 -4.83 6.15 42.48
N ALA A 399 -3.93 7.13 42.29
CA ALA A 399 -3.53 8.05 43.37
C ALA A 399 -4.72 8.94 43.84
N LEU A 400 -5.57 9.39 42.90
CA LEU A 400 -6.77 10.15 43.23
C LEU A 400 -7.79 9.32 44.00
N LEU A 401 -8.02 8.07 43.61
CA LEU A 401 -8.93 7.15 44.28
C LEU A 401 -8.42 6.76 45.66
N ALA A 402 -7.10 6.62 45.84
CA ALA A 402 -6.50 6.32 47.13
C ALA A 402 -6.67 7.45 48.17
N ARG A 403 -6.80 8.70 47.72
CA ARG A 403 -7.12 9.83 48.61
C ARG A 403 -8.53 9.72 49.23
N ASN A 404 -9.44 9.01 48.57
CA ASN A 404 -10.78 8.75 49.06
C ASN A 404 -10.79 7.45 49.86
N ALA A 405 -10.70 7.51 51.17
CA ALA A 405 -10.59 6.39 52.10
C ALA A 405 -11.66 5.29 52.00
N HIS A 406 -12.70 5.48 51.20
CA HIS A 406 -13.83 4.56 51.01
C HIS A 406 -13.75 3.71 49.73
N ALA A 407 -12.71 3.87 48.90
CA ALA A 407 -12.62 3.11 47.68
C ALA A 407 -12.04 1.70 47.93
N PRO A 408 -12.70 0.62 47.46
CA PRO A 408 -12.16 -0.75 47.62
C PRO A 408 -10.86 -0.91 46.86
N LEU A 409 -9.85 -1.55 47.47
CA LEU A 409 -8.51 -1.78 46.92
C LEU A 409 -8.49 -2.29 45.48
N PRO A 410 -9.33 -3.25 45.05
CA PRO A 410 -9.34 -3.70 43.65
C PRO A 410 -9.66 -2.60 42.64
N LYS A 411 -10.55 -1.65 43.01
CA LYS A 411 -10.89 -0.51 42.15
C LYS A 411 -9.77 0.52 42.10
N VAL A 412 -9.06 0.71 43.20
CA VAL A 412 -7.90 1.61 43.27
C VAL A 412 -6.76 1.07 42.42
N LEU A 413 -6.41 -0.23 42.53
CA LEU A 413 -5.36 -0.88 41.75
C LEU A 413 -5.67 -0.94 40.27
N ALA A 414 -6.94 -1.14 39.89
CA ALA A 414 -7.40 -1.12 38.51
C ALA A 414 -7.60 0.31 37.94
N ALA A 415 -7.39 1.35 38.77
CA ALA A 415 -7.67 2.74 38.43
C ALA A 415 -9.10 2.96 37.90
N TRP A 416 -10.10 2.29 38.51
CA TRP A 416 -11.48 2.28 38.00
C TRP A 416 -12.45 3.05 38.91
N PRO A 417 -12.61 4.38 38.70
CA PRO A 417 -13.63 5.14 39.42
C PRO A 417 -15.04 4.72 38.99
N SER A 418 -16.00 4.83 39.87
CA SER A 418 -17.40 4.47 39.60
C SER A 418 -18.07 5.29 38.50
N LEU A 419 -17.52 6.45 38.18
CA LEU A 419 -17.98 7.34 37.11
C LEU A 419 -17.59 6.86 35.70
N LEU A 420 -16.54 6.06 35.58
CA LEU A 420 -16.10 5.56 34.26
C LEU A 420 -16.73 4.20 33.95
N PRO A 421 -17.30 4.03 32.75
CA PRO A 421 -17.89 2.76 32.33
C PRO A 421 -16.87 1.64 32.19
N LEU A 422 -15.61 1.97 31.91
CA LEU A 422 -14.49 1.05 31.74
C LEU A 422 -13.21 1.59 32.39
N PRO A 423 -12.34 0.73 32.92
CA PRO A 423 -11.02 1.14 33.38
C PRO A 423 -10.14 1.61 32.21
N PRO A 424 -9.21 2.56 32.43
CA PRO A 424 -8.35 3.10 31.38
C PRO A 424 -7.56 2.02 30.61
N ALA A 425 -7.13 0.96 31.31
CA ALA A 425 -6.44 -0.18 30.70
C ALA A 425 -7.30 -0.88 29.64
N ALA A 426 -8.61 -1.10 29.91
CA ALA A 426 -9.52 -1.73 28.97
C ALA A 426 -9.83 -0.83 27.77
N VAL A 427 -9.99 0.48 27.99
CA VAL A 427 -10.14 1.46 26.91
C VAL A 427 -8.89 1.51 26.05
N GLY A 428 -7.70 1.57 26.66
CA GLY A 428 -6.42 1.54 25.97
C GLY A 428 -6.20 0.27 25.15
N ALA A 429 -6.53 -0.88 25.74
CA ALA A 429 -6.48 -2.17 25.05
C ALA A 429 -7.43 -2.20 23.83
N GLY A 430 -8.65 -1.69 23.97
CA GLY A 430 -9.62 -1.56 22.89
C GLY A 430 -9.15 -0.64 21.78
N LEU A 431 -8.54 0.49 22.10
CA LEU A 431 -7.95 1.43 21.15
C LEU A 431 -6.79 0.77 20.36
N LEU A 432 -5.89 0.08 21.05
CA LEU A 432 -4.78 -0.65 20.41
C LEU A 432 -5.29 -1.77 19.50
N GLY A 433 -6.36 -2.47 19.91
CA GLY A 433 -7.07 -3.44 19.08
C GLY A 433 -7.66 -2.80 17.82
N ALA A 434 -8.34 -1.68 17.94
CA ALA A 434 -8.93 -0.94 16.81
C ALA A 434 -7.87 -0.47 15.81
N LEU A 435 -6.74 0.05 16.27
CA LEU A 435 -5.62 0.46 15.44
C LEU A 435 -5.01 -0.71 14.66
N SER A 436 -5.12 -1.93 15.20
CA SER A 436 -4.60 -3.14 14.55
C SER A 436 -5.20 -3.40 13.15
N PHE A 437 -6.47 -3.09 12.90
CA PHE A 437 -7.08 -3.16 11.57
C PHE A 437 -7.22 -1.78 10.90
N GLY A 438 -7.45 -0.74 11.68
CA GLY A 438 -7.69 0.60 11.13
C GLY A 438 -6.55 1.13 10.29
N ASP A 439 -5.31 0.89 10.72
CA ASP A 439 -4.11 1.28 9.97
C ASP A 439 -3.96 0.52 8.65
N GLU A 440 -4.43 -0.72 8.55
CA GLU A 440 -4.42 -1.47 7.27
C GLU A 440 -5.36 -0.89 6.22
N PHE A 441 -6.46 -0.30 6.64
CA PHE A 441 -7.39 0.35 5.71
C PHE A 441 -6.94 1.76 5.34
N ARG A 442 -6.30 2.45 6.26
CA ARG A 442 -5.76 3.79 6.04
C ARG A 442 -4.48 3.78 5.19
N TYR A 443 -3.66 2.73 5.35
CA TYR A 443 -2.40 2.56 4.62
C TYR A 443 -2.44 1.24 3.85
N PRO A 444 -2.92 1.25 2.58
CA PRO A 444 -3.08 0.04 1.76
C PRO A 444 -1.80 -0.77 1.53
N ALA A 445 -0.61 -0.14 1.67
CA ALA A 445 0.67 -0.86 1.65
C ALA A 445 0.77 -1.95 2.72
N LEU A 446 0.11 -1.75 3.86
CA LEU A 446 -0.02 -2.79 4.87
C LEU A 446 -0.97 -3.90 4.41
N ALA A 447 -1.94 -3.57 3.55
CA ALA A 447 -2.87 -4.53 2.96
C ALA A 447 -2.24 -5.36 1.83
N ALA A 448 -1.09 -4.96 1.29
CA ALA A 448 -0.29 -5.81 0.38
C ALA A 448 0.12 -7.13 1.07
N GLY A 449 0.19 -7.14 2.40
CA GLY A 449 0.26 -8.36 3.20
C GLY A 449 -0.93 -9.31 3.02
N ARG A 450 -2.09 -8.83 2.52
CA ARG A 450 -3.26 -9.69 2.26
C ARG A 450 -3.04 -10.68 1.11
N GLY A 451 -2.22 -10.35 0.13
CA GLY A 451 -1.81 -11.25 -0.94
C GLY A 451 -0.74 -12.25 -0.51
N THR A 452 0.06 -11.93 0.52
CA THR A 452 1.21 -12.74 0.94
C THR A 452 0.87 -13.81 1.97
N VAL A 453 -0.25 -13.66 2.69
CA VAL A 453 -0.70 -14.63 3.71
C VAL A 453 -1.88 -15.42 3.16
N PRO A 454 -1.67 -16.68 2.74
CA PRO A 454 -2.70 -17.47 2.05
C PRO A 454 -3.92 -17.84 2.92
N ARG A 455 -3.84 -17.62 4.24
CA ARG A 455 -4.91 -17.95 5.19
C ARG A 455 -5.33 -16.73 5.99
N ARG A 456 -6.43 -16.09 5.58
CA ARG A 456 -7.05 -14.99 6.32
C ARG A 456 -7.30 -15.32 7.79
N LEU A 457 -7.64 -16.58 8.10
CA LEU A 457 -7.84 -17.07 9.47
C LEU A 457 -6.54 -17.05 10.29
N GLY A 458 -5.40 -17.46 9.71
CA GLY A 458 -4.12 -17.43 10.42
C GLY A 458 -3.67 -16.01 10.77
N LEU A 459 -3.93 -15.03 9.90
CA LEU A 459 -3.64 -13.61 10.19
C LEU A 459 -4.59 -13.06 11.27
N LEU A 460 -5.88 -13.40 11.20
CA LEU A 460 -6.84 -13.00 12.22
C LEU A 460 -6.46 -13.56 13.59
N LEU A 461 -6.13 -14.86 13.65
CA LEU A 461 -5.68 -15.49 14.90
C LEU A 461 -4.42 -14.83 15.45
N ALA A 462 -3.44 -14.52 14.59
CA ALA A 462 -2.24 -13.82 15.01
C ALA A 462 -2.56 -12.42 15.58
N LYS A 463 -3.49 -11.68 14.95
CA LYS A 463 -3.96 -10.39 15.45
C LYS A 463 -4.66 -10.51 16.80
N LEU A 464 -5.54 -11.49 16.95
CA LEU A 464 -6.22 -11.76 18.22
C LEU A 464 -5.23 -12.15 19.33
N MET A 465 -4.25 -13.00 19.03
CA MET A 465 -3.22 -13.39 20.00
C MET A 465 -2.33 -12.22 20.41
N VAL A 466 -1.85 -11.43 19.44
CA VAL A 466 -0.98 -10.29 19.74
C VAL A 466 -1.75 -9.21 20.50
N SER A 467 -2.98 -8.89 20.11
CA SER A 467 -3.81 -7.91 20.82
C SER A 467 -4.15 -8.37 22.23
N ALA A 468 -4.44 -9.67 22.44
CA ALA A 468 -4.63 -10.24 23.77
C ALA A 468 -3.35 -10.13 24.61
N GLY A 469 -2.20 -10.51 24.07
CA GLY A 469 -0.92 -10.40 24.76
C GLY A 469 -0.61 -8.96 25.20
N VAL A 470 -0.84 -7.99 24.33
CA VAL A 470 -0.65 -6.57 24.63
C VAL A 470 -1.62 -6.09 25.70
N ALA A 471 -2.90 -6.52 25.63
CA ALA A 471 -3.92 -6.18 26.64
C ALA A 471 -3.52 -6.74 28.01
N VAL A 472 -3.05 -7.99 28.07
CA VAL A 472 -2.57 -8.61 29.33
C VAL A 472 -1.37 -7.84 29.88
N VAL A 473 -0.36 -7.56 29.05
CA VAL A 473 0.83 -6.80 29.47
C VAL A 473 0.44 -5.42 29.99
N LEU A 474 -0.45 -4.71 29.29
CA LEU A 474 -0.93 -3.39 29.71
C LEU A 474 -1.71 -3.47 31.03
N ALA A 475 -2.59 -4.45 31.16
CA ALA A 475 -3.37 -4.68 32.37
C ALA A 475 -2.44 -4.97 33.56
N LEU A 476 -1.50 -5.89 33.43
CA LEU A 476 -0.54 -6.18 34.49
C LEU A 476 0.35 -4.99 34.81
N ALA A 477 0.84 -4.26 33.81
CA ALA A 477 1.66 -3.08 34.03
C ALA A 477 0.90 -1.99 34.82
N VAL A 478 -0.40 -1.77 34.54
CA VAL A 478 -1.22 -0.81 35.31
C VAL A 478 -1.32 -1.23 36.77
N VAL A 479 -1.62 -2.49 37.05
CA VAL A 479 -1.71 -2.98 38.43
C VAL A 479 -0.39 -2.87 39.17
N LEU A 480 0.72 -3.34 38.54
CA LEU A 480 2.04 -3.30 39.16
C LEU A 480 2.52 -1.88 39.43
N VAL A 481 2.39 -0.98 38.45
CA VAL A 481 2.84 0.39 38.58
C VAL A 481 1.95 1.16 39.59
N SER A 482 0.61 0.93 39.59
CA SER A 482 -0.29 1.51 40.55
C SER A 482 -0.02 1.00 41.98
N ALA A 483 0.22 -0.32 42.15
CA ALA A 483 0.55 -0.90 43.42
C ALA A 483 1.87 -0.34 43.98
N GLU A 484 2.90 -0.25 43.14
CA GLU A 484 4.22 0.26 43.57
C GLU A 484 4.15 1.76 43.90
N THR A 485 3.41 2.54 43.11
CA THR A 485 3.18 3.96 43.40
C THR A 485 2.45 4.16 44.73
N LEU A 486 1.41 3.36 44.99
CA LEU A 486 0.67 3.42 46.26
C LEU A 486 1.54 3.00 47.44
N ARG A 487 2.36 1.97 47.27
CA ARG A 487 3.31 1.52 48.27
C ARG A 487 4.35 2.59 48.63
N LEU A 488 4.86 3.30 47.63
CA LEU A 488 5.82 4.39 47.83
C LEU A 488 5.19 5.61 48.52
N VAL A 489 3.91 5.92 48.22
CA VAL A 489 3.23 7.12 48.77
C VAL A 489 2.60 6.86 50.14
N TYR A 490 2.01 5.68 50.35
CA TYR A 490 1.21 5.37 51.54
C TYR A 490 1.80 4.32 52.47
N GLY A 491 2.96 3.71 52.11
CA GLY A 491 3.62 2.68 52.91
C GLY A 491 3.12 1.25 52.64
N HIS A 492 3.76 0.26 53.35
CA HIS A 492 3.51 -1.18 53.12
C HIS A 492 2.18 -1.69 53.66
N ASP A 493 1.65 -1.05 54.72
CA ASP A 493 0.48 -1.54 55.46
C ASP A 493 -0.85 -1.37 54.70
N TRP A 494 -0.83 -0.65 53.60
CA TRP A 494 -2.02 -0.33 52.81
C TRP A 494 -2.51 -1.47 51.89
N ILE A 495 -1.67 -2.46 51.60
CA ILE A 495 -1.98 -3.50 50.61
C ILE A 495 -2.33 -4.82 51.28
N HIS A 496 -3.61 -4.96 51.69
CA HIS A 496 -4.15 -6.25 52.10
C HIS A 496 -4.72 -6.98 50.87
N VAL A 497 -4.06 -8.07 50.47
CA VAL A 497 -4.50 -8.88 49.32
C VAL A 497 -5.79 -9.60 49.66
N PRO A 498 -6.93 -9.32 49.02
CA PRO A 498 -8.19 -9.98 49.32
C PRO A 498 -8.13 -11.47 48.94
N PRO A 499 -8.87 -12.35 49.67
CA PRO A 499 -8.85 -13.81 49.41
C PRO A 499 -9.29 -14.18 47.97
N ASN A 500 -10.08 -13.29 47.31
CA ASN A 500 -10.58 -13.48 45.94
C ASN A 500 -9.71 -12.80 44.87
N SER A 501 -8.46 -12.46 45.16
CA SER A 501 -7.56 -11.71 44.26
C SER A 501 -7.37 -12.36 42.90
N VAL A 502 -7.28 -13.68 42.83
CA VAL A 502 -7.13 -14.45 41.59
C VAL A 502 -8.34 -14.31 40.68
N SER A 503 -9.55 -14.45 41.25
CA SER A 503 -10.80 -14.30 40.50
C SER A 503 -10.98 -12.88 39.94
N LEU A 504 -10.66 -11.88 40.72
CA LEU A 504 -10.70 -10.47 40.32
C LEU A 504 -9.68 -10.17 39.23
N ALA A 505 -8.45 -10.67 39.35
CA ALA A 505 -7.40 -10.50 38.36
C ALA A 505 -7.77 -11.16 37.01
N VAL A 506 -8.30 -12.38 37.05
CA VAL A 506 -8.77 -13.09 35.84
C VAL A 506 -9.91 -12.33 35.17
N SER A 507 -10.91 -11.86 35.94
CA SER A 507 -12.03 -11.08 35.39
C SER A 507 -11.58 -9.77 34.77
N TRP A 508 -10.62 -9.11 35.36
CA TRP A 508 -10.10 -7.83 34.88
C TRP A 508 -9.23 -8.01 33.61
N VAL A 509 -8.40 -9.04 33.56
CA VAL A 509 -7.64 -9.42 32.37
C VAL A 509 -8.60 -9.82 31.23
N ALA A 510 -9.62 -10.63 31.52
CA ALA A 510 -10.62 -11.02 30.54
C ALA A 510 -11.39 -9.82 29.97
N LEU A 511 -11.74 -8.85 30.80
CA LEU A 511 -12.35 -7.58 30.36
C LEU A 511 -11.43 -6.82 29.40
N SER A 512 -10.15 -6.68 29.74
CA SER A 512 -9.17 -5.96 28.93
C SER A 512 -8.95 -6.64 27.58
N VAL A 513 -8.84 -7.98 27.56
CA VAL A 513 -8.73 -8.77 26.33
C VAL A 513 -10.01 -8.69 25.50
N GLY A 514 -11.17 -8.78 26.14
CA GLY A 514 -12.47 -8.64 25.47
C GLY A 514 -12.63 -7.29 24.79
N CYS A 515 -12.24 -6.21 25.44
CA CYS A 515 -12.24 -4.86 24.85
C CYS A 515 -11.24 -4.76 23.67
N ALA A 516 -10.04 -5.35 23.78
CA ALA A 516 -9.08 -5.39 22.68
C ALA A 516 -9.65 -6.11 21.46
N TRP A 517 -10.30 -7.24 21.65
CA TRP A 517 -10.94 -8.01 20.57
C TRP A 517 -12.16 -7.30 19.99
N ALA A 518 -12.99 -6.66 20.82
CA ALA A 518 -14.13 -5.88 20.36
C ALA A 518 -13.69 -4.72 19.45
N GLY A 519 -12.68 -3.97 19.87
CA GLY A 519 -12.09 -2.90 19.08
C GLY A 519 -11.50 -3.40 17.75
N LEU A 520 -10.73 -4.49 17.80
CA LEU A 520 -10.12 -5.11 16.64
C LEU A 520 -11.16 -5.61 15.63
N LEU A 521 -12.13 -6.38 16.07
CA LEU A 521 -13.16 -6.97 15.20
C LEU A 521 -14.08 -5.92 14.60
N ALA A 522 -14.52 -4.94 15.39
CA ALA A 522 -15.34 -3.85 14.90
C ALA A 522 -14.60 -3.01 13.86
N ALA A 523 -13.33 -2.65 14.10
CA ALA A 523 -12.52 -1.98 13.10
C ALA A 523 -12.34 -2.82 11.82
N GLY A 524 -12.25 -4.15 11.95
CA GLY A 524 -12.17 -5.08 10.83
C GLY A 524 -13.45 -5.18 10.00
N VAL A 525 -14.63 -5.14 10.65
CA VAL A 525 -15.95 -5.18 10.00
C VAL A 525 -16.26 -3.86 9.30
N PHE A 526 -16.15 -2.76 10.01
CA PHE A 526 -16.53 -1.43 9.51
C PHE A 526 -15.41 -0.73 8.71
N ARG A 527 -14.20 -1.29 8.72
CA ARG A 527 -13.02 -0.77 8.02
C ARG A 527 -12.57 0.63 8.46
N VAL A 528 -12.94 1.04 9.67
CA VAL A 528 -12.64 2.37 10.25
C VAL A 528 -12.24 2.22 11.71
N THR A 529 -11.16 2.88 12.14
CA THR A 529 -10.68 2.85 13.54
C THR A 529 -11.69 3.40 14.53
N THR A 530 -12.39 4.49 14.15
CA THR A 530 -13.39 5.13 15.02
C THR A 530 -14.54 4.20 15.38
N ALA A 531 -14.96 3.32 14.46
CA ALA A 531 -15.97 2.30 14.73
C ALA A 531 -15.49 1.28 15.77
N GLY A 532 -14.20 0.93 15.75
CA GLY A 532 -13.60 0.07 16.77
C GLY A 532 -13.66 0.68 18.17
N VAL A 533 -13.29 1.96 18.29
CA VAL A 533 -13.35 2.69 19.56
C VAL A 533 -14.81 2.85 20.04
N ALA A 534 -15.71 3.22 19.11
CA ALA A 534 -17.14 3.34 19.42
C ALA A 534 -17.74 2.02 19.92
N ALA A 535 -17.36 0.88 19.32
CA ALA A 535 -17.82 -0.43 19.77
C ALA A 535 -17.35 -0.77 21.19
N VAL A 536 -16.11 -0.44 21.55
CA VAL A 536 -15.58 -0.65 22.89
C VAL A 536 -16.38 0.14 23.94
N LEU A 537 -16.74 1.39 23.64
CA LEU A 537 -17.54 2.23 24.52
C LEU A 537 -19.03 1.86 24.54
N ALA A 538 -19.56 1.35 23.42
CA ALA A 538 -20.96 0.94 23.31
C ALA A 538 -21.27 -0.29 24.17
N VAL A 539 -20.33 -1.21 24.38
CA VAL A 539 -20.57 -2.42 25.17
C VAL A 539 -21.05 -2.08 26.59
N PRO A 540 -20.33 -1.29 27.42
CA PRO A 540 -20.77 -1.00 28.76
C PRO A 540 -21.97 -0.03 28.81
N VAL A 541 -22.09 0.88 27.84
CA VAL A 541 -23.10 1.95 27.87
C VAL A 541 -24.44 1.49 27.30
N LEU A 542 -24.44 0.65 26.28
CA LEU A 542 -25.65 0.21 25.58
C LEU A 542 -25.93 -1.27 25.77
N VAL A 543 -24.92 -2.16 25.57
CA VAL A 543 -25.16 -3.60 25.54
C VAL A 543 -25.38 -4.16 26.95
N VAL A 544 -24.64 -3.72 27.95
CA VAL A 544 -24.83 -4.18 29.36
C VAL A 544 -26.21 -3.83 29.88
N PRO A 545 -26.72 -2.59 29.77
CA PRO A 545 -28.09 -2.28 30.20
C PRO A 545 -29.16 -3.05 29.43
N LEU A 546 -28.96 -3.21 28.12
CA LEU A 546 -29.89 -4.00 27.27
C LEU A 546 -29.95 -5.47 27.72
N VAL A 547 -28.79 -6.07 27.95
CA VAL A 547 -28.70 -7.47 28.43
C VAL A 547 -29.33 -7.60 29.81
N GLN A 548 -29.10 -6.64 30.71
CA GLN A 548 -29.74 -6.61 32.02
C GLN A 548 -31.26 -6.48 31.90
N LEU A 549 -31.75 -5.58 31.03
CA LEU A 549 -33.20 -5.42 30.78
C LEU A 549 -33.84 -6.72 30.28
N VAL A 550 -33.17 -7.41 29.36
CA VAL A 550 -33.65 -8.68 28.81
C VAL A 550 -33.60 -9.81 29.85
N LEU A 551 -32.52 -9.91 30.63
CA LEU A 551 -32.36 -10.95 31.67
C LEU A 551 -33.21 -10.74 32.91
N THR A 552 -33.55 -9.48 33.25
CA THR A 552 -34.40 -9.15 34.42
C THR A 552 -35.88 -9.01 34.05
N GLY A 553 -36.21 -9.08 32.75
CA GLY A 553 -37.60 -9.01 32.28
C GLY A 553 -38.48 -10.16 32.79
N PRO A 554 -39.79 -9.94 33.03
CA PRO A 554 -40.68 -10.92 33.66
C PRO A 554 -40.87 -12.22 32.85
N GLY A 555 -40.53 -12.21 31.53
CA GLY A 555 -40.63 -13.38 30.67
C GLY A 555 -39.43 -14.32 30.69
N VAL A 556 -38.31 -13.96 31.34
CA VAL A 556 -37.02 -14.68 31.24
C VAL A 556 -36.57 -15.24 32.61
N ARG A 557 -37.38 -15.07 33.67
CA ARG A 557 -37.10 -15.69 34.97
C ARG A 557 -36.79 -17.20 34.95
N PRO A 558 -37.39 -18.05 34.06
CA PRO A 558 -37.00 -19.46 33.97
C PRO A 558 -35.62 -19.65 33.32
N VAL A 559 -35.10 -18.67 32.52
CA VAL A 559 -33.79 -18.78 31.84
C VAL A 559 -32.66 -18.38 32.80
N ALA A 560 -32.91 -17.62 33.86
CA ALA A 560 -31.91 -17.27 34.88
C ALA A 560 -31.40 -18.51 35.67
N GLY A 561 -32.14 -19.64 35.63
CA GLY A 561 -31.70 -20.92 36.14
C GLY A 561 -30.87 -21.76 35.13
N LEU A 562 -30.75 -21.31 33.87
CA LEU A 562 -29.97 -22.02 32.83
C LEU A 562 -28.47 -22.19 33.17
N PRO A 563 -27.77 -21.26 33.82
CA PRO A 563 -26.39 -21.51 34.24
C PRO A 563 -26.30 -22.66 35.28
N ALA A 564 -27.28 -22.81 36.17
CA ALA A 564 -27.33 -23.90 37.12
C ALA A 564 -27.73 -25.21 36.44
N GLY A 565 -28.73 -25.18 35.53
CA GLY A 565 -29.17 -26.33 34.78
C GLY A 565 -28.17 -26.83 33.73
N LEU A 566 -27.47 -25.93 33.05
CA LEU A 566 -26.35 -26.30 32.16
C LEU A 566 -25.17 -26.89 32.95
N ARG A 567 -25.02 -26.48 34.21
CA ARG A 567 -24.01 -27.02 35.10
C ARG A 567 -24.27 -28.48 35.47
N GLU A 568 -25.53 -28.87 35.62
CA GLU A 568 -25.91 -30.28 35.87
C GLU A 568 -25.84 -31.15 34.62
N LEU A 569 -26.10 -30.61 33.42
CA LEU A 569 -26.13 -31.35 32.16
C LEU A 569 -24.76 -31.57 31.52
N MET A 570 -23.79 -30.64 31.74
CA MET A 570 -22.46 -30.65 31.11
C MET A 570 -21.37 -31.28 31.97
N TRP A 571 -21.71 -31.93 33.10
CA TRP A 571 -20.74 -32.41 34.06
C TRP A 571 -20.45 -33.92 33.97
N PRO A 572 -19.54 -34.39 33.10
CA PRO A 572 -18.79 -35.59 33.37
C PRO A 572 -17.78 -35.24 34.49
N ARG A 573 -17.58 -36.17 35.44
CA ARG A 573 -16.65 -36.02 36.57
C ARG A 573 -15.23 -35.71 36.08
N TRP A 574 -14.89 -34.43 35.96
CA TRP A 574 -13.57 -33.97 35.61
C TRP A 574 -12.69 -33.89 36.88
N PRO A 575 -11.33 -33.99 36.76
CA PRO A 575 -10.44 -33.82 37.91
C PRO A 575 -10.64 -32.48 38.59
N HIS A 576 -10.57 -32.45 39.92
CA HIS A 576 -10.87 -31.25 40.76
C HIS A 576 -10.15 -29.96 40.35
N GLU A 577 -8.99 -30.05 39.73
CA GLU A 577 -8.24 -28.90 39.24
C GLU A 577 -8.90 -28.22 38.02
N THR A 578 -9.43 -29.00 37.08
CA THR A 578 -10.11 -28.46 35.88
C THR A 578 -11.44 -27.85 36.22
N ASP A 579 -12.16 -28.37 37.22
CA ASP A 579 -13.39 -27.79 37.74
C ASP A 579 -13.23 -26.35 38.22
N ARG A 580 -12.15 -26.07 38.87
CA ARG A 580 -11.82 -24.71 39.38
C ARG A 580 -11.67 -23.71 38.24
N TRP A 581 -10.98 -24.08 37.17
CA TRP A 581 -10.78 -23.21 36.02
C TRP A 581 -12.05 -23.02 35.18
N ILE A 582 -12.85 -24.09 35.05
CA ILE A 582 -14.15 -24.01 34.37
C ILE A 582 -15.12 -23.16 35.19
N ALA A 583 -15.18 -23.32 36.50
CA ALA A 583 -16.01 -22.49 37.38
C ALA A 583 -15.59 -21.01 37.32
N LEU A 584 -14.28 -20.71 37.26
CA LEU A 584 -13.78 -19.36 37.06
C LEU A 584 -14.19 -18.80 35.69
N ALA A 585 -14.04 -19.57 34.62
CA ALA A 585 -14.43 -19.14 33.27
C ALA A 585 -15.94 -18.89 33.17
N VAL A 586 -16.76 -19.80 33.70
CA VAL A 586 -18.22 -19.64 33.76
C VAL A 586 -18.61 -18.45 34.62
N GLY A 587 -17.94 -18.22 35.76
CA GLY A 587 -18.17 -17.06 36.60
C GLY A 587 -17.87 -15.72 35.91
N VAL A 588 -16.81 -15.66 35.12
CA VAL A 588 -16.48 -14.47 34.31
C VAL A 588 -17.54 -14.20 33.24
N VAL A 589 -18.00 -15.27 32.54
CA VAL A 589 -19.03 -15.15 31.50
C VAL A 589 -20.41 -14.89 32.10
N ALA A 590 -20.73 -15.42 33.26
CA ALA A 590 -22.03 -15.23 33.94
C ALA A 590 -22.21 -13.79 34.46
N HIS A 591 -21.13 -13.02 34.61
CA HIS A 591 -21.26 -11.62 34.99
C HIS A 591 -21.89 -10.80 33.84
N PRO A 592 -22.80 -9.84 34.08
CA PRO A 592 -23.49 -9.08 33.00
C PRO A 592 -22.56 -8.44 31.98
N VAL A 593 -21.41 -7.98 32.39
CA VAL A 593 -20.39 -7.42 31.50
C VAL A 593 -19.72 -8.52 30.65
N GLY A 594 -19.47 -9.69 31.26
CA GLY A 594 -18.91 -10.84 30.56
C GLY A 594 -19.85 -11.40 29.48
N THR A 595 -21.15 -11.55 29.80
CA THR A 595 -22.17 -12.00 28.82
C THR A 595 -22.34 -10.99 27.70
N ALA A 596 -22.37 -9.69 27.99
CA ALA A 596 -22.47 -8.63 26.99
C ALA A 596 -21.26 -8.63 26.04
N LEU A 597 -20.04 -8.78 26.58
CA LEU A 597 -18.82 -8.89 25.79
C LEU A 597 -18.83 -10.17 24.92
N ALA A 598 -19.18 -11.33 25.49
CA ALA A 598 -19.22 -12.60 24.78
C ALA A 598 -20.21 -12.55 23.59
N LEU A 599 -21.42 -12.00 23.81
CA LEU A 599 -22.42 -11.80 22.76
C LEU A 599 -21.92 -10.82 21.68
N SER A 600 -21.37 -9.68 22.09
CA SER A 600 -20.85 -8.67 21.16
C SER A 600 -19.69 -9.25 20.32
N LEU A 601 -18.79 -10.00 20.94
CA LEU A 601 -17.68 -10.64 20.24
C LEU A 601 -18.17 -11.72 19.28
N SER A 602 -19.16 -12.54 19.67
CA SER A 602 -19.76 -13.56 18.82
C SER A 602 -20.39 -12.94 17.56
N VAL A 603 -21.17 -11.87 17.74
CA VAL A 603 -21.78 -11.13 16.62
C VAL A 603 -20.72 -10.53 15.72
N LEU A 604 -19.68 -9.90 16.28
CA LEU A 604 -18.60 -9.30 15.51
C LEU A 604 -17.76 -10.35 14.73
N VAL A 605 -17.48 -11.49 15.33
CA VAL A 605 -16.80 -12.61 14.65
C VAL A 605 -17.67 -13.14 13.50
N CYS A 606 -18.96 -13.38 13.75
CA CYS A 606 -19.90 -13.78 12.71
C CYS A 606 -19.95 -12.75 11.58
N ALA A 607 -20.12 -11.46 11.89
CA ALA A 607 -20.13 -10.38 10.90
C ALA A 607 -18.82 -10.34 10.09
N TYR A 608 -17.67 -10.49 10.74
CA TYR A 608 -16.37 -10.53 10.08
C TYR A 608 -16.24 -11.72 9.12
N LEU A 609 -16.65 -12.90 9.55
CA LEU A 609 -16.64 -14.11 8.72
C LEU A 609 -17.63 -13.99 7.55
N PHE A 610 -18.84 -13.50 7.79
CA PHE A 610 -19.85 -13.29 6.75
C PHE A 610 -19.39 -12.26 5.70
N THR A 611 -18.83 -11.14 6.09
CA THR A 611 -18.29 -10.15 5.14
C THR A 611 -17.15 -10.72 4.31
N GLY A 612 -16.33 -11.60 4.91
CA GLY A 612 -15.29 -12.35 4.20
C GLY A 612 -15.83 -13.40 3.21
N LEU A 613 -16.92 -14.09 3.56
CA LEU A 613 -17.56 -15.12 2.72
C LEU A 613 -18.37 -14.52 1.57
N HIS A 614 -19.14 -13.46 1.82
CA HIS A 614 -19.93 -12.77 0.78
C HIS A 614 -19.04 -12.15 -0.31
N GLY A 615 -17.89 -11.61 0.05
CA GLY A 615 -16.89 -11.17 -0.93
C GLY A 615 -16.39 -12.31 -1.84
N ARG A 616 -16.25 -13.53 -1.27
CA ARG A 616 -15.83 -14.74 -2.03
C ARG A 616 -16.97 -15.33 -2.85
N ALA A 617 -18.20 -15.33 -2.36
CA ALA A 617 -19.37 -15.87 -3.05
C ALA A 617 -19.72 -14.98 -4.26
N ARG A 618 -19.73 -13.66 -4.12
CA ARG A 618 -19.90 -12.73 -5.25
C ARG A 618 -18.82 -12.92 -6.32
N TRP A 619 -17.60 -13.16 -5.89
CA TRP A 619 -16.48 -13.39 -6.81
C TRP A 619 -16.57 -14.72 -7.55
N ARG A 620 -17.09 -15.79 -6.89
CA ARG A 620 -17.35 -17.10 -7.51
C ARG A 620 -18.54 -17.08 -8.45
N SER A 621 -19.65 -16.42 -8.11
CA SER A 621 -20.83 -16.32 -8.97
C SER A 621 -20.57 -15.48 -10.22
N GLN A 622 -19.77 -14.43 -10.12
CA GLN A 622 -19.35 -13.64 -11.28
C GLN A 622 -18.42 -14.43 -12.22
N ARG A 623 -17.59 -15.35 -11.68
CA ARG A 623 -16.75 -16.25 -12.50
C ARG A 623 -17.55 -17.34 -13.16
N ALA A 624 -18.53 -17.94 -12.48
CA ALA A 624 -19.39 -18.97 -13.05
C ALA A 624 -20.26 -18.42 -14.19
N ALA A 625 -20.75 -17.19 -14.09
CA ALA A 625 -21.48 -16.51 -15.15
C ALA A 625 -20.61 -16.13 -16.36
N GLY A 626 -19.29 -15.94 -16.18
CA GLY A 626 -18.35 -15.66 -17.27
C GLY A 626 -17.89 -16.90 -18.03
N SER A 627 -17.85 -18.08 -17.37
CA SER A 627 -17.43 -19.33 -18.02
C SER A 627 -18.54 -19.99 -18.86
N SER A 628 -19.81 -19.68 -18.59
CA SER A 628 -20.95 -20.16 -19.37
C SER A 628 -21.24 -19.36 -20.66
N GLN A 629 -20.53 -18.26 -20.90
CA GLN A 629 -20.64 -17.47 -22.14
C GLN A 629 -19.48 -17.73 -23.13
N VAL A 630 -18.52 -18.58 -22.77
CA VAL A 630 -17.36 -18.95 -23.61
C VAL A 630 -17.45 -20.40 -24.13
N SER A 631 -18.47 -21.13 -23.73
CA SER A 631 -18.90 -22.40 -24.35
C SER A 631 -20.09 -22.11 -25.26
#